data_79202f5fd391839fd1a1dd68afc02d81
#
_entry.id   79202f5fd391839fd1a1dd68afc02d81
#
_cell.length_a   1.000
_cell.length_b   1.000
_cell.length_c   1.000
_cell.angle_alpha   90.00
_cell.angle_beta   90.00
_cell.angle_gamma   90.00
#
_symmetry.space_group_name_H-M   'P 1'
#
loop_
_entity.id
_entity.type
_entity.pdbx_description
1 polymer ?
#
loop_
_entity_poly.entity_id
_entity_poly.type
_entity_poly.pdbx_seq_one_letter_code
_entity_poly.pdbx_strand_id
1 'polypeptide(L)'
;RRYRASQRAGLKTIPAYIRTADDENMMEMALIENIQREDLNAVEIALAYQHLLDQYELTQERLSERIGKNRTTIANYLRLLKLPAPIQMALQNKQLDMGHARALISLGDPKLQVKIFEEIQEHGYSVRKVEEIVKSLSEGEAVKSGTRKITPKRSKLPEEFNLLKQQLTGFFNTKVQLTCSEKGKGKISIPFSNEEELERIMEIFDTLKK
;
A
#
# COMPACT_ATOMS: atom_id res chain seq x y z
N ARG A 1 15.10 -32.26 -11.16
CA ARG A 1 14.17 -32.22 -12.30
C ARG A 1 14.89 -32.21 -13.64
N ARG A 2 15.86 -31.30 -13.88
CA ARG A 2 16.63 -31.21 -15.14
C ARG A 2 17.37 -32.50 -15.46
N TYR A 3 18.08 -33.10 -14.50
CA TYR A 3 18.75 -34.40 -14.66
C TYR A 3 17.80 -35.52 -15.09
N ARG A 4 16.65 -35.66 -14.42
CA ARG A 4 15.64 -36.67 -14.79
C ARG A 4 15.02 -36.39 -16.17
N ALA A 5 14.82 -35.15 -16.54
CA ALA A 5 14.34 -34.78 -17.87
C ALA A 5 15.35 -35.13 -18.95
N SER A 6 16.65 -34.85 -18.70
CA SER A 6 17.74 -35.19 -19.63
C SER A 6 17.88 -36.70 -19.82
N GLN A 7 17.74 -37.48 -18.75
CA GLN A 7 17.72 -38.95 -18.86
C GLN A 7 16.55 -39.46 -19.71
N ARG A 8 15.35 -38.90 -19.50
CA ARG A 8 14.16 -39.24 -20.32
C ARG A 8 14.31 -38.84 -21.78
N ALA A 9 15.03 -37.75 -22.05
CA ALA A 9 15.32 -37.28 -23.39
C ALA A 9 16.46 -38.06 -24.06
N GLY A 10 17.06 -39.07 -23.39
CA GLY A 10 18.14 -39.89 -23.93
C GLY A 10 19.48 -39.19 -24.09
N LEU A 11 19.67 -38.03 -23.43
CA LEU A 11 20.96 -37.31 -23.49
C LEU A 11 22.01 -38.04 -22.69
N LYS A 12 23.17 -38.29 -23.32
CA LYS A 12 24.31 -38.96 -22.68
C LYS A 12 25.09 -38.07 -21.72
N THR A 13 25.11 -36.76 -21.96
CA THR A 13 25.80 -35.75 -21.17
C THR A 13 24.98 -34.46 -21.13
N ILE A 14 25.09 -33.72 -20.04
CA ILE A 14 24.52 -32.37 -19.89
C ILE A 14 25.61 -31.44 -19.36
N PRO A 15 25.66 -30.18 -19.79
CA PRO A 15 26.54 -29.19 -19.20
C PRO A 15 26.13 -28.95 -17.74
N ALA A 16 27.10 -29.06 -16.83
CA ALA A 16 26.85 -28.84 -15.40
C ALA A 16 27.97 -27.96 -14.84
N TYR A 17 27.58 -26.98 -14.03
CA TYR A 17 28.52 -26.19 -13.25
C TYR A 17 28.64 -26.84 -11.86
N ILE A 18 29.87 -27.29 -11.55
CA ILE A 18 30.15 -27.95 -10.25
C ILE A 18 30.65 -26.90 -9.28
N ARG A 19 29.92 -26.73 -8.17
CA ARG A 19 30.39 -25.96 -7.01
C ARG A 19 30.55 -26.88 -5.82
N THR A 20 31.66 -26.72 -5.13
CA THR A 20 31.84 -27.30 -3.81
C THR A 20 31.15 -26.38 -2.79
N ALA A 21 30.19 -26.90 -2.07
CA ALA A 21 29.54 -26.19 -0.98
C ALA A 21 29.30 -27.20 0.12
N ASP A 22 29.35 -26.74 1.37
CA ASP A 22 28.92 -27.54 2.51
C ASP A 22 27.42 -27.82 2.40
N ASP A 23 26.96 -28.95 2.91
CA ASP A 23 25.57 -29.42 2.77
C ASP A 23 24.54 -28.36 3.23
N GLU A 24 24.85 -27.63 4.31
CA GLU A 24 24.00 -26.54 4.80
C GLU A 24 23.86 -25.38 3.81
N ASN A 25 24.97 -24.94 3.22
CA ASN A 25 24.96 -23.88 2.20
C ASN A 25 24.25 -24.31 0.92
N MET A 26 24.33 -25.60 0.57
CA MET A 26 23.67 -26.15 -0.61
C MET A 26 22.15 -26.18 -0.44
N MET A 27 21.67 -26.55 0.74
CA MET A 27 20.25 -26.59 1.06
C MET A 27 19.63 -25.18 1.15
N GLU A 28 20.37 -24.22 1.73
CA GLU A 28 19.99 -22.82 1.75
C GLU A 28 19.89 -22.23 0.33
N MET A 29 20.90 -22.46 -0.52
CA MET A 29 20.88 -21.99 -1.91
C MET A 29 19.73 -22.58 -2.71
N ALA A 30 19.41 -23.86 -2.52
CA ALA A 30 18.27 -24.50 -3.17
C ALA A 30 16.94 -23.91 -2.71
N LEU A 31 16.82 -23.53 -1.45
CA LEU A 31 15.63 -22.90 -0.89
C LEU A 31 15.48 -21.47 -1.43
N ILE A 32 16.57 -20.71 -1.49
CA ILE A 32 16.60 -19.37 -2.10
C ILE A 32 16.21 -19.42 -3.58
N GLU A 33 16.77 -20.38 -4.35
CA GLU A 33 16.38 -20.59 -5.75
C GLU A 33 14.86 -20.88 -5.86
N ASN A 34 14.33 -21.71 -4.97
CA ASN A 34 12.92 -22.05 -4.97
C ASN A 34 12.01 -20.83 -4.64
N ILE A 35 12.45 -19.93 -3.76
CA ILE A 35 11.75 -18.68 -3.44
C ILE A 35 11.72 -17.71 -4.64
N GLN A 36 12.74 -17.75 -5.50
CA GLN A 36 12.80 -16.90 -6.70
C GLN A 36 11.91 -17.39 -7.86
N ARG A 37 11.15 -18.47 -7.68
CA ARG A 37 10.20 -18.95 -8.69
C ARG A 37 9.01 -18.01 -8.77
N GLU A 38 8.57 -17.74 -9.99
CA GLU A 38 7.48 -16.79 -10.30
C GLU A 38 6.10 -17.21 -9.78
N ASP A 39 5.94 -18.49 -9.38
CA ASP A 39 4.64 -19.08 -9.04
C ASP A 39 4.23 -18.96 -7.55
N LEU A 40 5.14 -18.48 -6.67
CA LEU A 40 4.88 -18.39 -5.24
C LEU A 40 3.96 -17.22 -4.89
N ASN A 41 2.96 -17.47 -4.03
CA ASN A 41 2.16 -16.40 -3.48
C ASN A 41 2.88 -15.65 -2.34
N ALA A 42 2.37 -14.47 -1.97
CA ALA A 42 3.02 -13.60 -0.98
C ALA A 42 3.18 -14.25 0.40
N VAL A 43 2.24 -15.11 0.80
CA VAL A 43 2.29 -15.80 2.10
C VAL A 43 3.30 -16.95 2.05
N GLU A 44 3.39 -17.69 0.95
CA GLU A 44 4.43 -18.71 0.76
C GLU A 44 5.83 -18.12 0.80
N ILE A 45 6.06 -16.98 0.16
CA ILE A 45 7.33 -16.25 0.24
C ILE A 45 7.62 -15.84 1.69
N ALA A 46 6.62 -15.35 2.41
CA ALA A 46 6.78 -14.96 3.81
C ALA A 46 7.14 -16.14 4.71
N LEU A 47 6.49 -17.30 4.54
CA LEU A 47 6.81 -18.54 5.26
C LEU A 47 8.21 -19.05 4.94
N ALA A 48 8.61 -18.98 3.67
CA ALA A 48 9.95 -19.39 3.26
C ALA A 48 11.04 -18.47 3.87
N TYR A 49 10.79 -17.14 3.95
CA TYR A 49 11.69 -16.22 4.65
C TYR A 49 11.75 -16.52 6.14
N GLN A 50 10.61 -16.76 6.79
CA GLN A 50 10.58 -17.13 8.20
C GLN A 50 11.39 -18.42 8.45
N HIS A 51 11.17 -19.43 7.62
CA HIS A 51 11.91 -20.70 7.72
C HIS A 51 13.42 -20.53 7.58
N LEU A 52 13.87 -19.69 6.62
CA LEU A 52 15.30 -19.38 6.46
C LEU A 52 15.89 -18.67 7.69
N LEU A 53 15.15 -17.71 8.27
CA LEU A 53 15.60 -17.01 9.46
C LEU A 53 15.73 -17.95 10.66
N ASP A 54 14.73 -18.84 10.85
CA ASP A 54 14.68 -19.74 12.00
C ASP A 54 15.68 -20.90 11.88
N GLN A 55 15.82 -21.49 10.68
CA GLN A 55 16.67 -22.66 10.47
C GLN A 55 18.17 -22.31 10.46
N TYR A 56 18.53 -21.14 9.91
CA TYR A 56 19.94 -20.73 9.75
C TYR A 56 20.33 -19.59 10.71
N GLU A 57 19.49 -19.28 11.69
CA GLU A 57 19.70 -18.21 12.67
C GLU A 57 20.12 -16.88 12.03
N LEU A 58 19.55 -16.58 10.85
CA LEU A 58 19.90 -15.40 10.08
C LEU A 58 19.19 -14.14 10.59
N THR A 59 19.87 -13.03 10.51
CA THR A 59 19.22 -11.72 10.64
C THR A 59 18.52 -11.34 9.33
N GLN A 60 17.49 -10.50 9.40
CA GLN A 60 16.80 -9.99 8.20
C GLN A 60 17.76 -9.25 7.24
N GLU A 61 18.81 -8.65 7.77
CA GLU A 61 19.86 -7.98 6.98
C GLU A 61 20.66 -9.00 6.17
N ARG A 62 21.19 -10.04 6.83
CA ARG A 62 21.91 -11.10 6.14
C ARG A 62 21.06 -11.82 5.12
N LEU A 63 19.78 -12.08 5.44
CA LEU A 63 18.86 -12.68 4.48
C LEU A 63 18.65 -11.75 3.27
N SER A 64 18.55 -10.43 3.49
CA SER A 64 18.38 -9.44 2.41
C SER A 64 19.57 -9.43 1.43
N GLU A 65 20.77 -9.48 1.95
CA GLU A 65 22.00 -9.56 1.15
C GLU A 65 22.05 -10.85 0.31
N ARG A 66 21.71 -11.99 0.91
CA ARG A 66 21.75 -13.31 0.24
C ARG A 66 20.72 -13.45 -0.87
N ILE A 67 19.51 -12.88 -0.67
CA ILE A 67 18.41 -12.93 -1.66
C ILE A 67 18.52 -11.80 -2.69
N GLY A 68 19.30 -10.74 -2.42
CA GLY A 68 19.39 -9.56 -3.27
C GLY A 68 18.11 -8.68 -3.20
N LYS A 69 17.45 -8.66 -2.06
CA LYS A 69 16.25 -7.82 -1.81
C LYS A 69 16.53 -6.83 -0.68
N ASN A 70 15.79 -5.73 -0.63
CA ASN A 70 15.90 -4.79 0.48
C ASN A 70 15.36 -5.41 1.79
N ARG A 71 16.01 -5.12 2.93
CA ARG A 71 15.55 -5.53 4.26
C ARG A 71 14.09 -5.17 4.53
N THR A 72 13.66 -3.99 4.09
CA THR A 72 12.26 -3.54 4.22
C THR A 72 11.28 -4.44 3.47
N THR A 73 11.70 -4.99 2.33
CA THR A 73 10.89 -5.96 1.57
C THR A 73 10.69 -7.23 2.37
N ILE A 74 11.76 -7.81 2.93
CA ILE A 74 11.68 -9.00 3.77
C ILE A 74 10.81 -8.76 5.01
N ALA A 75 11.03 -7.64 5.71
CA ALA A 75 10.22 -7.27 6.85
C ALA A 75 8.72 -7.15 6.51
N ASN A 76 8.38 -6.59 5.34
CA ASN A 76 6.99 -6.49 4.88
C ASN A 76 6.36 -7.86 4.61
N TYR A 77 7.09 -8.81 4.02
CA TYR A 77 6.60 -10.17 3.85
C TYR A 77 6.39 -10.87 5.20
N LEU A 78 7.34 -10.81 6.10
CA LEU A 78 7.24 -11.42 7.44
C LEU A 78 6.06 -10.87 8.25
N ARG A 79 5.75 -9.58 8.08
CA ARG A 79 4.59 -8.97 8.74
C ARG A 79 3.26 -9.55 8.26
N LEU A 80 3.17 -10.10 7.04
CA LEU A 80 1.94 -10.74 6.54
C LEU A 80 1.53 -11.94 7.39
N LEU A 81 2.50 -12.65 7.98
CA LEU A 81 2.25 -13.80 8.85
C LEU A 81 1.56 -13.43 10.18
N LYS A 82 1.56 -12.13 10.52
CA LYS A 82 0.87 -11.60 11.70
C LYS A 82 -0.61 -11.29 11.46
N LEU A 83 -1.05 -11.33 10.20
CA LEU A 83 -2.44 -11.09 9.85
C LEU A 83 -3.33 -12.27 10.23
N PRO A 84 -4.62 -12.05 10.55
CA PRO A 84 -5.59 -13.13 10.74
C PRO A 84 -5.69 -14.07 9.55
N ALA A 85 -5.96 -15.35 9.81
CA ALA A 85 -6.03 -16.39 8.78
C ALA A 85 -6.94 -16.07 7.58
N PRO A 86 -8.13 -15.49 7.73
CA PRO A 86 -8.97 -15.12 6.58
C PRO A 86 -8.29 -14.17 5.59
N ILE A 87 -7.51 -13.21 6.11
CA ILE A 87 -6.77 -12.23 5.29
C ILE A 87 -5.58 -12.91 4.58
N GLN A 88 -4.88 -13.81 5.28
CA GLN A 88 -3.80 -14.58 4.67
C GLN A 88 -4.32 -15.49 3.54
N MET A 89 -5.47 -16.14 3.73
CA MET A 89 -6.11 -16.95 2.69
C MET A 89 -6.53 -16.11 1.48
N ALA A 90 -7.07 -14.91 1.71
CA ALA A 90 -7.43 -14.01 0.61
C ALA A 90 -6.20 -13.54 -0.20
N LEU A 91 -5.06 -13.33 0.46
CA LEU A 91 -3.78 -13.05 -0.21
C LEU A 91 -3.30 -14.24 -1.05
N GLN A 92 -3.40 -15.47 -0.52
CA GLN A 92 -3.03 -16.70 -1.23
C GLN A 92 -3.87 -16.88 -2.49
N ASN A 93 -5.18 -16.62 -2.39
CA ASN A 93 -6.14 -16.76 -3.46
C ASN A 93 -6.16 -15.56 -4.43
N LYS A 94 -5.25 -14.59 -4.27
CA LYS A 94 -5.18 -13.34 -5.06
C LYS A 94 -6.49 -12.51 -5.02
N GLN A 95 -7.28 -12.69 -3.97
CA GLN A 95 -8.50 -11.90 -3.69
C GLN A 95 -8.19 -10.58 -3.00
N LEU A 96 -6.98 -10.44 -2.47
CA LEU A 96 -6.50 -9.24 -1.81
C LEU A 96 -5.07 -8.91 -2.27
N ASP A 97 -4.81 -7.65 -2.59
CA ASP A 97 -3.47 -7.20 -2.98
C ASP A 97 -2.56 -6.95 -1.78
N MET A 98 -1.24 -7.07 -2.00
CA MET A 98 -0.21 -6.76 -1.01
C MET A 98 -0.35 -5.34 -0.42
N GLY A 99 -0.84 -4.38 -1.20
CA GLY A 99 -1.08 -3.00 -0.75
C GLY A 99 -2.14 -2.94 0.35
N HIS A 100 -3.28 -3.61 0.15
CA HIS A 100 -4.34 -3.72 1.15
C HIS A 100 -3.85 -4.41 2.43
N ALA A 101 -3.13 -5.53 2.28
CA ALA A 101 -2.59 -6.27 3.42
C ALA A 101 -1.64 -5.41 4.26
N ARG A 102 -0.74 -4.62 3.64
CA ARG A 102 0.16 -3.70 4.34
C ARG A 102 -0.59 -2.60 5.10
N ALA A 103 -1.66 -2.07 4.51
CA ALA A 103 -2.51 -1.10 5.19
C ALA A 103 -3.16 -1.73 6.43
N LEU A 104 -3.73 -2.95 6.31
CA LEU A 104 -4.36 -3.67 7.40
C LEU A 104 -3.39 -4.02 8.54
N ILE A 105 -2.14 -4.36 8.24
CA ILE A 105 -1.10 -4.65 9.25
C ILE A 105 -0.86 -3.46 10.20
N SER A 106 -1.09 -2.23 9.76
CA SER A 106 -0.89 -1.07 10.63
C SER A 106 -1.97 -0.93 11.72
N LEU A 107 -3.10 -1.63 11.57
CA LEU A 107 -4.07 -1.80 12.65
C LEU A 107 -3.57 -2.85 13.64
N GLY A 108 -3.45 -2.47 14.91
CA GLY A 108 -2.99 -3.39 15.97
C GLY A 108 -4.03 -4.42 16.39
N ASP A 109 -5.32 -4.20 16.10
CA ASP A 109 -6.43 -5.06 16.53
C ASP A 109 -6.85 -6.04 15.42
N PRO A 110 -6.69 -7.38 15.63
CA PRO A 110 -7.10 -8.39 14.67
C PRO A 110 -8.59 -8.36 14.31
N LYS A 111 -9.46 -7.96 15.24
CA LYS A 111 -10.90 -7.85 14.97
C LYS A 111 -11.21 -6.74 13.98
N LEU A 112 -10.54 -5.59 14.16
CA LEU A 112 -10.67 -4.48 13.22
C LEU A 112 -10.09 -4.83 11.84
N GLN A 113 -8.98 -5.57 11.81
CA GLN A 113 -8.38 -6.04 10.54
C GLN A 113 -9.38 -6.89 9.74
N VAL A 114 -10.04 -7.86 10.39
CA VAL A 114 -11.05 -8.72 9.75
C VAL A 114 -12.26 -7.91 9.29
N LYS A 115 -12.75 -6.99 10.14
CA LYS A 115 -13.89 -6.15 9.78
C LYS A 115 -13.63 -5.29 8.54
N ILE A 116 -12.47 -4.62 8.49
CA ILE A 116 -12.10 -3.80 7.33
C ILE A 116 -11.87 -4.68 6.09
N PHE A 117 -11.32 -5.89 6.28
CA PHE A 117 -11.18 -6.84 5.19
C PHE A 117 -12.54 -7.24 4.59
N GLU A 118 -13.56 -7.50 5.41
CA GLU A 118 -14.93 -7.78 4.96
C GLU A 118 -15.51 -6.59 4.17
N GLU A 119 -15.31 -5.36 4.64
CA GLU A 119 -15.72 -4.14 3.92
C GLU A 119 -14.98 -3.97 2.58
N ILE A 120 -13.69 -4.35 2.51
CA ILE A 120 -12.94 -4.35 1.24
C ILE A 120 -13.54 -5.34 0.25
N GLN A 121 -13.91 -6.52 0.70
CA GLN A 121 -14.53 -7.57 -0.13
C GLN A 121 -15.90 -7.14 -0.66
N GLU A 122 -16.72 -6.53 0.20
CA GLU A 122 -18.07 -6.10 -0.15
C GLU A 122 -18.09 -4.89 -1.09
N HIS A 123 -17.21 -3.92 -0.86
CA HIS A 123 -17.28 -2.60 -1.53
C HIS A 123 -16.18 -2.39 -2.58
N GLY A 124 -15.21 -3.28 -2.69
CA GLY A 124 -14.12 -3.17 -3.65
C GLY A 124 -13.23 -1.93 -3.42
N TYR A 125 -12.91 -1.61 -2.17
CA TYR A 125 -12.10 -0.41 -1.86
C TYR A 125 -10.72 -0.47 -2.50
N SER A 126 -10.26 0.66 -3.03
CA SER A 126 -8.87 0.80 -3.49
C SER A 126 -7.89 0.86 -2.30
N VAL A 127 -6.62 0.53 -2.54
CA VAL A 127 -5.56 0.58 -1.51
C VAL A 127 -5.52 1.94 -0.81
N ARG A 128 -5.60 3.05 -1.57
CA ARG A 128 -5.61 4.41 -1.01
C ARG A 128 -6.78 4.65 -0.06
N LYS A 129 -7.95 4.11 -0.44
CA LYS A 129 -9.14 4.24 0.40
C LYS A 129 -8.99 3.48 1.71
N VAL A 130 -8.41 2.30 1.68
CA VAL A 130 -8.12 1.50 2.88
C VAL A 130 -7.07 2.20 3.76
N GLU A 131 -6.02 2.77 3.17
CA GLU A 131 -5.02 3.57 3.91
C GLU A 131 -5.67 4.78 4.63
N GLU A 132 -6.61 5.48 3.99
CA GLU A 132 -7.37 6.58 4.62
C GLU A 132 -8.23 6.08 5.80
N ILE A 133 -8.93 4.95 5.63
CA ILE A 133 -9.76 4.34 6.68
C ILE A 133 -8.88 3.92 7.86
N VAL A 134 -7.80 3.23 7.60
CA VAL A 134 -6.86 2.77 8.62
C VAL A 134 -6.25 3.95 9.38
N LYS A 135 -5.88 5.02 8.67
CA LYS A 135 -5.35 6.23 9.26
C LYS A 135 -6.35 6.91 10.18
N SER A 136 -7.60 7.07 9.74
CA SER A 136 -8.65 7.68 10.57
C SER A 136 -8.97 6.85 11.81
N LEU A 137 -8.89 5.52 11.73
CA LEU A 137 -9.04 4.63 12.89
C LEU A 137 -7.86 4.73 13.87
N SER A 138 -6.64 4.83 13.36
CA SER A 138 -5.43 4.97 14.18
C SER A 138 -5.36 6.32 14.90
N GLU A 139 -5.96 7.38 14.33
CA GLU A 139 -6.06 8.72 14.91
C GLU A 139 -7.23 8.85 15.91
N GLY A 140 -7.94 7.75 16.24
CA GLY A 140 -9.01 7.71 17.25
C GLY A 140 -10.38 8.21 16.74
N GLU A 141 -10.56 8.41 15.45
CA GLU A 141 -11.87 8.68 14.84
C GLU A 141 -12.66 7.37 14.73
N ALA A 142 -13.64 7.17 15.62
CA ALA A 142 -14.55 6.03 15.57
C ALA A 142 -15.32 6.03 14.25
N VAL A 143 -15.03 5.10 13.36
CA VAL A 143 -15.85 4.82 12.19
C VAL A 143 -17.14 4.19 12.70
N LYS A 144 -18.20 4.98 12.78
CA LYS A 144 -19.55 4.47 12.99
C LYS A 144 -19.93 3.68 11.73
N SER A 145 -20.04 2.37 11.89
CA SER A 145 -20.61 1.46 10.90
C SER A 145 -21.99 1.95 10.46
N GLY A 146 -22.21 2.02 9.17
CA GLY A 146 -23.51 2.28 8.56
C GLY A 146 -23.53 3.53 7.69
N THR A 147 -23.55 3.31 6.37
CA THR A 147 -24.04 4.24 5.33
C THR A 147 -23.78 5.73 5.55
N ARG A 148 -22.53 6.12 5.70
CA ARG A 148 -22.15 7.51 5.48
C ARG A 148 -21.10 7.56 4.39
N LYS A 149 -21.46 8.19 3.25
CA LYS A 149 -20.47 8.74 2.33
C LYS A 149 -19.41 9.42 3.17
N ILE A 150 -18.18 8.88 3.18
CA ILE A 150 -17.04 9.55 3.80
C ILE A 150 -16.73 10.73 2.89
N THR A 151 -17.45 11.80 3.09
CA THR A 151 -16.95 13.12 2.71
C THR A 151 -15.80 13.40 3.66
N PRO A 152 -14.60 13.76 3.18
CA PRO A 152 -13.54 14.22 4.06
C PRO A 152 -14.18 15.28 4.95
N LYS A 153 -14.00 15.13 6.27
CA LYS A 153 -14.49 16.11 7.25
C LYS A 153 -13.80 17.43 6.88
N ARG A 154 -14.49 18.24 6.09
CA ARG A 154 -14.13 19.64 5.95
C ARG A 154 -14.15 20.17 7.35
N SER A 155 -13.00 20.50 7.91
CA SER A 155 -12.94 21.35 9.10
C SER A 155 -14.01 22.42 8.86
N LYS A 156 -14.98 22.55 9.77
CA LYS A 156 -15.94 23.64 9.68
C LYS A 156 -15.08 24.89 9.67
N LEU A 157 -14.99 25.51 8.51
CA LEU A 157 -14.36 26.81 8.40
C LEU A 157 -15.08 27.71 9.40
N PRO A 158 -14.36 28.49 10.21
CA PRO A 158 -14.95 29.54 11.02
C PRO A 158 -15.93 30.36 10.15
N GLU A 159 -17.02 30.83 10.71
CA GLU A 159 -18.06 31.54 9.93
C GLU A 159 -17.50 32.69 9.11
N GLU A 160 -16.44 33.36 9.60
CA GLU A 160 -15.69 34.38 8.90
C GLU A 160 -15.11 33.92 7.54
N PHE A 161 -14.62 32.68 7.47
CA PHE A 161 -14.11 32.12 6.21
C PHE A 161 -15.22 31.75 5.23
N ASN A 162 -16.44 31.46 5.71
CA ASN A 162 -17.59 31.23 4.83
C ASN A 162 -18.05 32.54 4.15
N LEU A 163 -18.02 33.64 4.88
CA LEU A 163 -18.27 34.97 4.34
C LEU A 163 -17.23 35.35 3.28
N LEU A 164 -15.95 35.16 3.58
CA LEU A 164 -14.85 35.42 2.66
C LEU A 164 -14.98 34.56 1.39
N LYS A 165 -15.34 33.29 1.55
CA LYS A 165 -15.59 32.40 0.41
C LYS A 165 -16.74 32.88 -0.48
N GLN A 166 -17.82 33.39 0.10
CA GLN A 166 -18.94 33.95 -0.66
C GLN A 166 -18.53 35.22 -1.41
N GLN A 167 -17.79 36.12 -0.77
CA GLN A 167 -17.26 37.33 -1.39
C GLN A 167 -16.35 37.00 -2.57
N LEU A 168 -15.39 36.06 -2.39
CA LEU A 168 -14.49 35.62 -3.46
C LEU A 168 -15.23 34.93 -4.60
N THR A 169 -16.26 34.14 -4.29
CA THR A 169 -17.10 33.49 -5.30
C THR A 169 -17.86 34.52 -6.14
N GLY A 170 -18.40 35.56 -5.50
CA GLY A 170 -19.05 36.67 -6.22
C GLY A 170 -18.07 37.48 -7.04
N PHE A 171 -16.87 37.74 -6.52
CA PHE A 171 -15.85 38.56 -7.18
C PHE A 171 -15.27 37.90 -8.44
N PHE A 172 -14.96 36.59 -8.35
CA PHE A 172 -14.42 35.84 -9.52
C PHE A 172 -15.53 35.25 -10.40
N ASN A 173 -16.78 35.34 -9.99
CA ASN A 173 -17.93 34.70 -10.64
C ASN A 173 -17.71 33.22 -10.94
N THR A 174 -17.00 32.52 -10.02
CA THR A 174 -16.61 31.14 -10.11
C THR A 174 -16.56 30.53 -8.71
N LYS A 175 -16.85 29.23 -8.58
CA LYS A 175 -16.96 28.53 -7.30
C LYS A 175 -15.58 28.37 -6.63
N VAL A 176 -15.20 29.36 -5.81
CA VAL A 176 -13.92 29.36 -5.08
C VAL A 176 -13.94 28.31 -3.94
N GLN A 177 -12.88 27.53 -3.84
CA GLN A 177 -12.65 26.61 -2.74
C GLN A 177 -11.60 27.18 -1.78
N LEU A 178 -11.97 27.30 -0.51
CA LEU A 178 -11.09 27.77 0.56
C LEU A 178 -10.93 26.64 1.60
N THR A 179 -9.70 26.28 1.88
CA THR A 179 -9.36 25.31 2.94
C THR A 179 -8.43 25.97 3.93
N CYS A 180 -8.70 25.80 5.22
CA CYS A 180 -7.85 26.31 6.29
C CYS A 180 -7.66 25.22 7.35
N SER A 181 -6.45 25.08 7.87
CA SER A 181 -6.14 24.23 9.00
C SER A 181 -6.26 25.01 10.33
N GLU A 182 -6.42 24.31 11.44
CA GLU A 182 -6.47 24.93 12.78
C GLU A 182 -5.24 25.76 13.12
N LYS A 183 -4.11 25.55 12.43
CA LYS A 183 -2.88 26.32 12.57
C LYS A 183 -2.81 27.57 11.68
N GLY A 184 -3.91 27.99 11.06
CA GLY A 184 -3.96 29.18 10.20
C GLY A 184 -3.34 29.01 8.78
N LYS A 185 -2.85 27.83 8.43
CA LYS A 185 -2.35 27.57 7.07
C LYS A 185 -3.53 27.14 6.19
N GLY A 186 -3.69 27.77 5.02
CA GLY A 186 -4.79 27.48 4.13
C GLY A 186 -4.39 27.53 2.65
N LYS A 187 -5.34 27.14 1.80
CA LYS A 187 -5.22 27.18 0.34
C LYS A 187 -6.52 27.74 -0.24
N ILE A 188 -6.39 28.69 -1.18
CA ILE A 188 -7.46 29.17 -2.02
C ILE A 188 -7.29 28.52 -3.38
N SER A 189 -8.35 27.90 -3.91
CA SER A 189 -8.36 27.31 -5.25
C SER A 189 -9.52 27.89 -6.02
N ILE A 190 -9.22 28.45 -7.18
CA ILE A 190 -10.16 29.03 -8.13
C ILE A 190 -10.18 28.07 -9.34
N PRO A 191 -11.18 27.20 -9.49
CA PRO A 191 -11.29 26.32 -10.64
C PRO A 191 -11.73 27.13 -11.87
N PHE A 192 -11.23 26.76 -13.03
CA PHE A 192 -11.68 27.27 -14.33
C PHE A 192 -11.97 26.09 -15.26
N SER A 193 -12.89 26.27 -16.20
CA SER A 193 -13.38 25.21 -17.09
C SER A 193 -12.82 25.34 -18.51
N ASN A 194 -12.37 26.51 -18.88
CA ASN A 194 -11.81 26.83 -20.21
C ASN A 194 -10.77 27.95 -20.09
N GLU A 195 -10.08 28.20 -21.20
CA GLU A 195 -9.00 29.19 -21.31
C GLU A 195 -9.50 30.64 -21.18
N GLU A 196 -10.68 30.93 -21.72
CA GLU A 196 -11.36 32.25 -21.62
C GLU A 196 -11.69 32.61 -20.15
N GLU A 197 -12.09 31.61 -19.37
CA GLU A 197 -12.38 31.78 -17.92
C GLU A 197 -11.10 32.05 -17.14
N LEU A 198 -9.97 31.40 -17.51
CA LEU A 198 -8.67 31.69 -16.94
C LEU A 198 -8.17 33.08 -17.24
N GLU A 199 -8.28 33.54 -18.51
CA GLU A 199 -7.90 34.89 -18.92
C GLU A 199 -8.69 35.94 -18.14
N ARG A 200 -10.00 35.77 -17.99
CA ARG A 200 -10.85 36.67 -17.21
C ARG A 200 -10.41 36.74 -15.75
N ILE A 201 -10.03 35.59 -15.14
CA ILE A 201 -9.53 35.57 -13.78
C ILE A 201 -8.20 36.32 -13.67
N MET A 202 -7.32 36.16 -14.64
CA MET A 202 -6.04 36.88 -14.70
C MET A 202 -6.21 38.39 -14.87
N GLU A 203 -7.14 38.86 -15.71
CA GLU A 203 -7.49 40.28 -15.85
C GLU A 203 -7.97 40.91 -14.55
N ILE A 204 -8.76 40.17 -13.76
CA ILE A 204 -9.20 40.57 -12.41
C ILE A 204 -7.98 40.79 -11.50
N PHE A 205 -7.00 39.86 -11.51
CA PHE A 205 -5.79 40.03 -10.73
C PHE A 205 -4.93 41.24 -11.17
N ASP A 206 -4.89 41.54 -12.46
CA ASP A 206 -4.12 42.66 -12.97
C ASP A 206 -4.79 44.01 -12.64
N THR A 207 -6.12 44.06 -12.60
CA THR A 207 -6.86 45.27 -12.14
C THR A 207 -6.66 45.55 -10.66
N LEU A 208 -6.38 44.52 -9.81
CA LEU A 208 -6.11 44.70 -8.40
C LEU A 208 -4.66 45.14 -8.09
N LYS A 209 -3.76 45.11 -9.06
CA LYS A 209 -2.37 45.58 -8.94
C LYS A 209 -2.17 47.07 -9.09
N LYS A 210 -3.21 47.81 -9.45
CA LYS A 210 -3.22 49.27 -9.51
C LYS A 210 -3.79 49.85 -8.24
#